data_183ac32400a3f17c6d3281e759c2d90b
#
_entry.id   183ac32400a3f17c6d3281e759c2d90b
#
_cell.length_a   1.000
_cell.length_b   1.000
_cell.length_c   1.000
_cell.angle_alpha   90.00
_cell.angle_beta   90.00
_cell.angle_gamma   90.00
#
_symmetry.space_group_name_H-M   'P 1'
#
loop_
_entity.id
_entity.type
_entity.pdbx_description
1 polymer ?
#
loop_
_entity_poly.entity_id
_entity_poly.type
_entity_poly.pdbx_seq_one_letter_code
_entity_poly.pdbx_strand_id
1 'polypeptide(L)'
;LVNMEGYMPGREVVILGSGDIGLIMARRMTLEGAHVQAVFELMPYPSGLPRNIVQCLDDYNIPLYLSHTVTEIHGRDRLTGVTISEVDANRRPIPGTEKEYKCDTLILSVGLIPENKLLEDAGIAIDPHTNGAVVDENLQTNVPGVFSAGNVLHVHDLVDFVSMESEALARHAAAYVEGKGIDPCTLDVKCGEGVGHTIPQKVSGKNDFSLSLRVRNHYRDCRIVVRQNGVEVAAKKMKKAIPAEMIQFKVSAAKLQETGALEVSVE
;
A
#
# COMPACT_ATOMS: atom_id res chain seq x y z
N LEU A 1 -13.66 18.86 -0.19
CA LEU A 1 -15.00 19.34 0.08
C LEU A 1 -15.00 20.15 1.38
N VAL A 2 -14.74 19.54 2.56
CA VAL A 2 -14.78 20.22 3.88
C VAL A 2 -13.77 21.38 3.93
N ASN A 3 -12.48 21.11 3.67
CA ASN A 3 -11.41 22.11 3.84
C ASN A 3 -11.40 23.20 2.74
N MET A 4 -11.69 22.81 1.50
CA MET A 4 -11.55 23.74 0.34
C MET A 4 -12.86 24.50 0.09
N GLU A 5 -13.99 23.83 0.22
CA GLU A 5 -15.30 24.37 -0.20
C GLU A 5 -16.19 24.76 1.00
N GLY A 6 -15.79 24.37 2.21
CA GLY A 6 -16.58 24.64 3.42
C GLY A 6 -17.90 23.86 3.51
N TYR A 7 -18.07 22.80 2.70
CA TYR A 7 -19.28 21.98 2.74
C TYR A 7 -19.12 20.79 3.68
N MET A 8 -20.10 20.62 4.58
CA MET A 8 -20.24 19.44 5.41
C MET A 8 -20.96 18.35 4.60
N PRO A 9 -20.32 17.17 4.31
CA PRO A 9 -20.96 16.10 3.52
C PRO A 9 -22.15 15.47 4.22
N GLY A 10 -22.14 15.43 5.54
CA GLY A 10 -23.22 14.97 6.40
C GLY A 10 -22.84 15.08 7.87
N ARG A 11 -23.74 14.65 8.74
CA ARG A 11 -23.59 14.80 10.20
C ARG A 11 -23.50 13.47 10.95
N GLU A 12 -24.11 12.42 10.43
CA GLU A 12 -24.03 11.06 10.98
C GLU A 12 -23.12 10.23 10.09
N VAL A 13 -21.89 9.98 10.55
CA VAL A 13 -20.80 9.44 9.75
C VAL A 13 -20.43 8.03 10.19
N VAL A 14 -20.33 7.14 9.23
CA VAL A 14 -19.71 5.80 9.37
C VAL A 14 -18.47 5.78 8.52
N ILE A 15 -17.38 5.16 9.00
CA ILE A 15 -16.12 5.03 8.25
C ILE A 15 -15.80 3.54 8.06
N LEU A 16 -15.53 3.14 6.84
CA LEU A 16 -15.01 1.81 6.49
C LEU A 16 -13.53 1.89 6.16
N GLY A 17 -12.73 1.13 6.90
CA GLY A 17 -11.28 1.08 6.82
C GLY A 17 -10.58 1.92 7.88
N SER A 18 -9.63 1.32 8.58
CA SER A 18 -8.83 1.91 9.66
C SER A 18 -7.43 2.34 9.22
N GLY A 19 -7.23 2.54 7.91
CA GLY A 19 -6.01 3.17 7.39
C GLY A 19 -5.85 4.60 7.91
N ASP A 20 -4.63 5.16 7.85
CA ASP A 20 -4.32 6.48 8.41
C ASP A 20 -5.28 7.58 7.94
N ILE A 21 -5.68 7.56 6.67
CA ILE A 21 -6.63 8.54 6.13
C ILE A 21 -8.00 8.42 6.80
N GLY A 22 -8.51 7.19 6.99
CA GLY A 22 -9.79 6.96 7.67
C GLY A 22 -9.77 7.46 9.11
N LEU A 23 -8.68 7.19 9.83
CA LEU A 23 -8.48 7.65 11.21
C LEU A 23 -8.39 9.18 11.28
N ILE A 24 -7.61 9.80 10.41
CA ILE A 24 -7.47 11.26 10.34
C ILE A 24 -8.82 11.91 10.00
N MET A 25 -9.57 11.32 9.07
CA MET A 25 -10.90 11.83 8.72
C MET A 25 -11.94 11.64 9.84
N ALA A 26 -11.86 10.56 10.62
CA ALA A 26 -12.70 10.38 11.80
C ALA A 26 -12.54 11.57 12.77
N ARG A 27 -11.29 11.88 13.13
CA ARG A 27 -10.96 13.05 13.94
C ARG A 27 -11.41 14.35 13.28
N ARG A 28 -11.11 14.53 11.99
CA ARG A 28 -11.45 15.77 11.27
C ARG A 28 -12.94 16.03 11.24
N MET A 29 -13.76 15.05 10.89
CA MET A 29 -15.20 15.17 10.85
C MET A 29 -15.79 15.50 12.22
N THR A 30 -15.25 14.90 13.29
CA THR A 30 -15.64 15.20 14.67
C THR A 30 -15.33 16.65 15.05
N LEU A 31 -14.15 17.16 14.67
CA LEU A 31 -13.76 18.55 14.92
C LEU A 31 -14.64 19.56 14.16
N GLU A 32 -15.16 19.19 13.01
CA GLU A 32 -16.09 20.01 12.23
C GLU A 32 -17.55 19.89 12.72
N GLY A 33 -17.80 19.10 13.77
CA GLY A 33 -19.10 18.98 14.42
C GLY A 33 -20.00 17.86 13.86
N ALA A 34 -19.46 16.93 13.09
CA ALA A 34 -20.16 15.69 12.74
C ALA A 34 -20.05 14.67 13.88
N HIS A 35 -21.03 13.78 13.98
CA HIS A 35 -20.99 12.62 14.85
C HIS A 35 -20.45 11.41 14.09
N VAL A 36 -19.20 11.02 14.37
CA VAL A 36 -18.62 9.79 13.82
C VAL A 36 -19.02 8.62 14.73
N GLN A 37 -19.94 7.79 14.25
CA GLN A 37 -20.53 6.70 15.02
C GLN A 37 -19.53 5.59 15.29
N ALA A 38 -18.73 5.22 14.29
CA ALA A 38 -17.71 4.19 14.40
C ALA A 38 -16.80 4.16 13.17
N VAL A 39 -15.63 3.51 13.34
CA VAL A 39 -14.76 3.02 12.27
C VAL A 39 -14.85 1.50 12.23
N PHE A 40 -15.06 0.93 11.05
CA PHE A 40 -15.12 -0.52 10.82
C PHE A 40 -13.92 -0.95 9.99
N GLU A 41 -13.29 -2.05 10.41
CA GLU A 41 -12.10 -2.60 9.76
C GLU A 41 -12.31 -4.07 9.42
N LEU A 42 -12.07 -4.41 8.15
CA LEU A 42 -12.19 -5.78 7.65
C LEU A 42 -11.19 -6.74 8.31
N MET A 43 -10.00 -6.25 8.62
CA MET A 43 -8.92 -7.05 9.21
C MET A 43 -9.12 -7.23 10.72
N PRO A 44 -8.56 -8.30 11.33
CA PRO A 44 -8.60 -8.50 12.79
C PRO A 44 -7.60 -7.58 13.54
N TYR A 45 -7.03 -6.60 12.86
CA TYR A 45 -6.12 -5.60 13.41
C TYR A 45 -6.29 -4.28 12.63
N PRO A 46 -6.00 -3.13 13.28
CA PRO A 46 -6.05 -1.84 12.59
C PRO A 46 -4.93 -1.72 11.56
N SER A 47 -5.22 -1.10 10.41
CA SER A 47 -4.28 -0.93 9.30
C SER A 47 -3.47 0.38 9.36
N GLY A 48 -3.90 1.35 10.16
CA GLY A 48 -3.19 2.61 10.36
C GLY A 48 -2.12 2.57 11.46
N LEU A 49 -1.34 3.63 11.57
CA LEU A 49 -0.29 3.77 12.56
C LEU A 49 -0.86 3.85 13.99
N PRO A 50 -0.24 3.21 14.99
CA PRO A 50 -0.73 3.22 16.39
C PRO A 50 -0.96 4.62 16.95
N ARG A 51 -0.12 5.60 16.59
CA ARG A 51 -0.30 7.00 17.03
C ARG A 51 -1.62 7.59 16.53
N ASN A 52 -2.04 7.24 15.31
CA ASN A 52 -3.28 7.75 14.72
C ASN A 52 -4.51 7.08 15.35
N ILE A 53 -4.40 5.81 15.80
CA ILE A 53 -5.45 5.17 16.60
C ILE A 53 -5.71 6.00 17.85
N VAL A 54 -4.68 6.29 18.64
CA VAL A 54 -4.80 7.06 19.88
C VAL A 54 -5.33 8.48 19.59
N GLN A 55 -4.63 9.23 18.71
CA GLN A 55 -4.93 10.66 18.50
C GLN A 55 -6.23 10.93 17.72
N CYS A 56 -6.70 9.95 16.95
CA CYS A 56 -7.88 10.16 16.10
C CYS A 56 -9.12 9.42 16.56
N LEU A 57 -8.98 8.34 17.32
CA LEU A 57 -10.12 7.57 17.83
C LEU A 57 -10.21 7.64 19.35
N ASP A 58 -9.18 7.21 20.09
CA ASP A 58 -9.25 7.11 21.55
C ASP A 58 -9.49 8.49 22.21
N ASP A 59 -8.77 9.54 21.79
CA ASP A 59 -8.93 10.91 22.29
C ASP A 59 -10.32 11.51 22.02
N TYR A 60 -11.07 10.94 21.07
CA TYR A 60 -12.43 11.39 20.69
C TYR A 60 -13.53 10.38 21.04
N ASN A 61 -13.19 9.27 21.71
CA ASN A 61 -14.10 8.19 22.06
C ASN A 61 -14.85 7.60 20.84
N ILE A 62 -14.18 7.53 19.67
CA ILE A 62 -14.74 6.93 18.47
C ILE A 62 -14.44 5.43 18.49
N PRO A 63 -15.47 4.55 18.48
CA PRO A 63 -15.27 3.11 18.53
C PRO A 63 -14.67 2.57 17.24
N LEU A 64 -13.74 1.60 17.38
CA LEU A 64 -13.15 0.83 16.29
C LEU A 64 -13.62 -0.63 16.39
N TYR A 65 -14.29 -1.12 15.36
CA TYR A 65 -14.72 -2.52 15.25
C TYR A 65 -13.87 -3.24 14.21
N LEU A 66 -13.11 -4.22 14.68
CA LEU A 66 -12.26 -5.08 13.83
C LEU A 66 -13.06 -6.29 13.33
N SER A 67 -12.62 -6.89 12.23
CA SER A 67 -13.32 -8.02 11.57
C SER A 67 -14.78 -7.69 11.23
N HIS A 68 -15.02 -6.47 10.74
CA HIS A 68 -16.34 -6.00 10.31
C HIS A 68 -16.28 -5.36 8.93
N THR A 69 -17.36 -5.46 8.18
CA THR A 69 -17.47 -4.80 6.87
C THR A 69 -18.88 -4.29 6.59
N VAL A 70 -19.01 -3.35 5.68
CA VAL A 70 -20.31 -2.92 5.12
C VAL A 70 -20.79 -4.00 4.14
N THR A 71 -21.99 -4.51 4.37
CA THR A 71 -22.63 -5.52 3.50
C THR A 71 -23.76 -4.96 2.67
N GLU A 72 -24.38 -3.85 3.11
CA GLU A 72 -25.45 -3.20 2.38
C GLU A 72 -25.41 -1.67 2.60
N ILE A 73 -25.80 -0.92 1.57
CA ILE A 73 -25.91 0.53 1.58
C ILE A 73 -27.37 0.90 1.33
N HIS A 74 -27.97 1.69 2.23
CA HIS A 74 -29.37 2.06 2.19
C HIS A 74 -29.55 3.48 1.67
N GLY A 75 -30.64 3.68 0.91
CA GLY A 75 -31.01 4.95 0.29
C GLY A 75 -30.88 4.93 -1.21
N ARG A 76 -31.60 5.80 -1.90
CA ARG A 76 -31.60 5.90 -3.36
C ARG A 76 -30.94 7.20 -3.82
N ASP A 77 -31.51 8.33 -3.44
CA ASP A 77 -31.03 9.64 -3.87
C ASP A 77 -29.96 10.18 -2.90
N ARG A 78 -30.02 9.73 -1.64
CA ARG A 78 -29.06 10.02 -0.58
C ARG A 78 -28.93 8.82 0.34
N LEU A 79 -27.74 8.65 0.93
CA LEU A 79 -27.47 7.64 1.95
C LEU A 79 -28.38 7.87 3.17
N THR A 80 -29.01 6.82 3.66
CA THR A 80 -29.86 6.81 4.87
C THR A 80 -29.35 5.88 5.95
N GLY A 81 -28.43 4.98 5.60
CA GLY A 81 -27.81 4.02 6.51
C GLY A 81 -26.96 3.00 5.79
N VAL A 82 -26.30 2.18 6.59
CA VAL A 82 -25.51 1.03 6.13
C VAL A 82 -25.78 -0.17 7.02
N THR A 83 -25.70 -1.38 6.46
CA THR A 83 -25.65 -2.62 7.25
C THR A 83 -24.19 -3.06 7.39
N ILE A 84 -23.79 -3.36 8.61
CA ILE A 84 -22.48 -3.86 8.99
C ILE A 84 -22.63 -5.31 9.44
N SER A 85 -21.71 -6.18 9.01
CA SER A 85 -21.64 -7.57 9.50
C SER A 85 -20.23 -7.88 10.00
N GLU A 86 -20.13 -8.79 10.95
CA GLU A 86 -18.87 -9.44 11.29
C GLU A 86 -18.38 -10.30 10.12
N VAL A 87 -17.08 -10.50 10.03
CA VAL A 87 -16.47 -11.38 9.02
C VAL A 87 -15.65 -12.49 9.66
N ASP A 88 -15.65 -13.65 8.99
CA ASP A 88 -14.84 -14.80 9.37
C ASP A 88 -13.34 -14.62 9.01
N ALA A 89 -12.53 -15.63 9.32
CA ALA A 89 -11.09 -15.65 9.00
C ALA A 89 -10.80 -15.55 7.48
N ASN A 90 -11.78 -15.89 6.62
CA ASN A 90 -11.70 -15.75 5.17
C ASN A 90 -12.26 -14.41 4.68
N ARG A 91 -12.58 -13.49 5.59
CA ARG A 91 -13.14 -12.17 5.30
C ARG A 91 -14.53 -12.24 4.64
N ARG A 92 -15.32 -13.28 4.93
CA ARG A 92 -16.68 -13.43 4.46
C ARG A 92 -17.66 -13.02 5.56
N PRO A 93 -18.71 -12.25 5.23
CA PRO A 93 -19.73 -11.87 6.20
C PRO A 93 -20.37 -13.09 6.87
N ILE A 94 -20.53 -13.02 8.20
CA ILE A 94 -21.15 -14.08 9.00
C ILE A 94 -22.65 -13.79 9.08
N PRO A 95 -23.52 -14.65 8.53
CA PRO A 95 -24.96 -14.48 8.60
C PRO A 95 -25.48 -14.40 10.05
N GLY A 96 -26.43 -13.47 10.30
CA GLY A 96 -27.01 -13.25 11.62
C GLY A 96 -26.25 -12.27 12.50
N THR A 97 -25.17 -11.64 11.99
CA THR A 97 -24.41 -10.60 12.68
C THR A 97 -24.72 -9.19 12.16
N GLU A 98 -25.64 -9.09 11.23
CA GLU A 98 -26.01 -7.84 10.56
C GLU A 98 -26.56 -6.81 11.57
N LYS A 99 -26.02 -5.61 11.53
CA LYS A 99 -26.45 -4.47 12.34
C LYS A 99 -26.58 -3.24 11.46
N GLU A 100 -27.77 -2.61 11.53
CA GLU A 100 -28.00 -1.37 10.81
C GLU A 100 -27.47 -0.16 11.57
N TYR A 101 -26.78 0.74 10.86
CA TYR A 101 -26.31 2.03 11.31
C TYR A 101 -26.97 3.11 10.45
N LYS A 102 -27.83 3.94 11.07
CA LYS A 102 -28.43 5.09 10.38
C LYS A 102 -27.37 6.16 10.22
N CYS A 103 -27.02 6.48 9.00
CA CYS A 103 -26.03 7.50 8.69
C CYS A 103 -26.36 8.20 7.36
N ASP A 104 -25.88 9.40 7.21
CA ASP A 104 -26.03 10.20 5.99
C ASP A 104 -24.71 10.33 5.22
N THR A 105 -23.62 9.80 5.79
CA THR A 105 -22.29 9.80 5.19
C THR A 105 -21.54 8.49 5.48
N LEU A 106 -21.07 7.83 4.44
CA LEU A 106 -20.13 6.71 4.51
C LEU A 106 -18.79 7.16 3.91
N ILE A 107 -17.74 7.14 4.73
CA ILE A 107 -16.37 7.43 4.27
C ILE A 107 -15.65 6.10 4.01
N LEU A 108 -15.06 5.95 2.83
CA LEU A 108 -14.28 4.78 2.45
C LEU A 108 -12.79 5.07 2.59
N SER A 109 -12.10 4.30 3.43
CA SER A 109 -10.65 4.32 3.61
C SER A 109 -10.08 2.91 3.40
N VAL A 110 -10.44 2.30 2.28
CA VAL A 110 -10.20 0.89 1.97
C VAL A 110 -8.98 0.65 1.09
N GLY A 111 -8.11 1.64 0.99
CA GLY A 111 -6.90 1.62 0.18
C GLY A 111 -7.08 2.28 -1.19
N LEU A 112 -5.95 2.43 -1.87
CA LEU A 112 -5.85 2.96 -3.22
C LEU A 112 -5.57 1.82 -4.19
N ILE A 113 -6.06 1.96 -5.42
CA ILE A 113 -5.75 1.07 -6.54
C ILE A 113 -4.98 1.91 -7.55
N PRO A 114 -3.73 1.55 -7.90
CA PRO A 114 -2.99 2.19 -8.98
C PRO A 114 -3.80 2.19 -10.29
N GLU A 115 -4.00 3.37 -10.88
CA GLU A 115 -4.74 3.51 -12.15
C GLU A 115 -3.79 3.35 -13.33
N ASN A 116 -3.80 2.18 -13.95
CA ASN A 116 -2.85 1.79 -14.99
C ASN A 116 -3.50 1.42 -16.33
N LYS A 117 -4.76 1.81 -16.55
CA LYS A 117 -5.46 1.49 -17.80
C LYS A 117 -4.69 1.91 -19.06
N LEU A 118 -4.07 3.09 -19.04
CA LEU A 118 -3.26 3.57 -20.16
C LEU A 118 -2.01 2.72 -20.39
N LEU A 119 -1.40 2.20 -19.30
CA LEU A 119 -0.23 1.33 -19.40
C LEU A 119 -0.61 -0.05 -19.97
N GLU A 120 -1.74 -0.61 -19.52
CA GLU A 120 -2.27 -1.87 -20.05
C GLU A 120 -2.57 -1.75 -21.56
N ASP A 121 -3.23 -0.67 -21.98
CA ASP A 121 -3.56 -0.41 -23.38
C ASP A 121 -2.30 -0.21 -24.25
N ALA A 122 -1.20 0.25 -23.65
CA ALA A 122 0.13 0.36 -24.29
C ALA A 122 0.93 -0.95 -24.28
N GLY A 123 0.39 -2.05 -23.76
CA GLY A 123 1.09 -3.34 -23.68
C GLY A 123 2.17 -3.42 -22.59
N ILE A 124 2.10 -2.55 -21.59
CA ILE A 124 3.03 -2.58 -20.46
C ILE A 124 2.59 -3.69 -19.49
N ALA A 125 3.55 -4.49 -19.05
CA ALA A 125 3.31 -5.57 -18.11
C ALA A 125 2.95 -5.00 -16.72
N ILE A 126 1.85 -5.47 -16.14
CA ILE A 126 1.37 -5.07 -14.82
C ILE A 126 1.66 -6.18 -13.81
N ASP A 127 2.20 -5.81 -12.65
CA ASP A 127 2.42 -6.71 -11.53
C ASP A 127 1.09 -6.93 -10.78
N PRO A 128 0.61 -8.19 -10.65
CA PRO A 128 -0.66 -8.48 -9.98
C PRO A 128 -0.64 -8.21 -8.47
N HIS A 129 0.53 -8.01 -7.85
CA HIS A 129 0.64 -7.73 -6.42
C HIS A 129 0.53 -6.23 -6.11
N THR A 130 1.09 -5.39 -6.97
CA THR A 130 1.04 -3.93 -6.79
C THR A 130 -0.06 -3.27 -7.62
N ASN A 131 -0.58 -3.93 -8.66
CA ASN A 131 -1.38 -3.37 -9.74
C ASN A 131 -0.68 -2.22 -10.48
N GLY A 132 0.65 -2.08 -10.33
CA GLY A 132 1.50 -1.13 -11.04
C GLY A 132 2.33 -1.82 -12.12
N ALA A 133 3.05 -1.04 -12.91
CA ALA A 133 3.93 -1.60 -13.94
C ALA A 133 5.02 -2.50 -13.36
N VAL A 134 5.39 -3.55 -14.07
CA VAL A 134 6.64 -4.27 -13.82
C VAL A 134 7.80 -3.38 -14.26
N VAL A 135 8.72 -3.07 -13.35
CA VAL A 135 9.85 -2.18 -13.63
C VAL A 135 11.19 -2.82 -13.27
N ASP A 136 12.24 -2.31 -13.91
CA ASP A 136 13.62 -2.63 -13.59
C ASP A 136 14.21 -1.70 -12.52
N GLU A 137 15.50 -1.88 -12.19
CA GLU A 137 16.22 -1.07 -11.20
C GLU A 137 16.32 0.42 -11.56
N ASN A 138 16.05 0.77 -12.83
CA ASN A 138 16.00 2.14 -13.32
C ASN A 138 14.59 2.71 -13.35
N LEU A 139 13.59 1.96 -12.85
CA LEU A 139 12.15 2.27 -12.93
C LEU A 139 11.63 2.30 -14.39
N GLN A 140 12.33 1.67 -15.31
CA GLN A 140 11.89 1.48 -16.70
C GLN A 140 11.01 0.25 -16.81
N THR A 141 9.95 0.35 -17.58
CA THR A 141 9.01 -0.75 -17.84
C THR A 141 9.57 -1.72 -18.89
N ASN A 142 8.80 -2.74 -19.27
CA ASN A 142 9.13 -3.61 -20.39
C ASN A 142 9.17 -2.90 -21.77
N VAL A 143 8.67 -1.65 -21.84
CA VAL A 143 8.74 -0.82 -23.04
C VAL A 143 9.86 0.22 -22.89
N PRO A 144 10.94 0.16 -23.72
CA PRO A 144 12.05 1.09 -23.61
C PRO A 144 11.62 2.54 -23.69
N GLY A 145 12.14 3.39 -22.79
CA GLY A 145 11.82 4.81 -22.73
C GLY A 145 10.52 5.13 -21.97
N VAL A 146 9.80 4.11 -21.48
CA VAL A 146 8.63 4.30 -20.59
C VAL A 146 9.02 3.94 -19.15
N PHE A 147 8.83 4.89 -18.25
CA PHE A 147 9.18 4.77 -16.84
C PHE A 147 7.94 4.94 -15.96
N SER A 148 7.95 4.34 -14.77
CA SER A 148 6.83 4.42 -13.82
C SER A 148 7.34 4.65 -12.40
N ALA A 149 6.72 5.57 -11.65
CA ALA A 149 7.03 5.86 -10.25
C ALA A 149 5.81 6.38 -9.49
N GLY A 150 5.91 6.44 -8.16
CA GLY A 150 4.85 6.95 -7.30
C GLY A 150 3.68 5.99 -7.16
N ASN A 151 2.52 6.52 -6.76
CA ASN A 151 1.35 5.68 -6.45
C ASN A 151 0.74 4.93 -7.63
N VAL A 152 1.12 5.28 -8.87
CA VAL A 152 0.77 4.50 -10.06
C VAL A 152 1.61 3.22 -10.19
N LEU A 153 2.81 3.20 -9.59
CA LEU A 153 3.69 2.03 -9.55
C LEU A 153 3.37 1.13 -8.35
N HIS A 154 3.36 1.70 -7.16
CA HIS A 154 2.92 1.07 -5.91
C HIS A 154 2.53 2.13 -4.89
N VAL A 155 1.56 1.82 -4.04
CA VAL A 155 1.06 2.81 -3.07
C VAL A 155 2.10 3.07 -1.98
N HIS A 156 2.44 4.34 -1.75
CA HIS A 156 3.39 4.79 -0.74
C HIS A 156 2.71 5.23 0.55
N ASP A 157 3.43 5.16 1.68
CA ASP A 157 2.96 5.63 2.97
C ASP A 157 3.19 7.13 3.16
N LEU A 158 4.28 7.65 2.60
CA LEU A 158 4.73 9.02 2.75
C LEU A 158 5.05 9.62 1.38
N VAL A 159 4.69 10.89 1.19
CA VAL A 159 5.01 11.64 -0.02
C VAL A 159 6.52 11.79 -0.24
N ASP A 160 7.32 11.76 0.83
CA ASP A 160 8.78 11.78 0.74
C ASP A 160 9.33 10.62 -0.10
N PHE A 161 8.78 9.41 0.07
CA PHE A 161 9.16 8.24 -0.74
C PHE A 161 8.75 8.41 -2.21
N VAL A 162 7.58 9.00 -2.48
CA VAL A 162 7.15 9.34 -3.84
C VAL A 162 8.14 10.30 -4.50
N SER A 163 8.55 11.34 -3.77
CA SER A 163 9.50 12.34 -4.26
C SER A 163 10.87 11.73 -4.56
N MET A 164 11.41 10.93 -3.63
CA MET A 164 12.71 10.24 -3.80
C MET A 164 12.69 9.27 -4.99
N GLU A 165 11.62 8.51 -5.16
CA GLU A 165 11.46 7.58 -6.28
C GLU A 165 11.33 8.34 -7.61
N SER A 166 10.55 9.41 -7.65
CA SER A 166 10.40 10.27 -8.83
C SER A 166 11.70 10.97 -9.23
N GLU A 167 12.51 11.40 -8.26
CA GLU A 167 13.85 11.95 -8.52
C GLU A 167 14.80 10.88 -9.09
N ALA A 168 14.74 9.65 -8.59
CA ALA A 168 15.52 8.54 -9.15
C ALA A 168 15.10 8.25 -10.59
N LEU A 169 13.79 8.15 -10.84
CA LEU A 169 13.23 8.00 -12.19
C LEU A 169 13.72 9.10 -13.13
N ALA A 170 13.65 10.34 -12.71
CA ALA A 170 14.04 11.50 -13.54
C ALA A 170 15.52 11.41 -13.95
N ARG A 171 16.42 10.97 -13.05
CA ARG A 171 17.84 10.76 -13.37
C ARG A 171 18.02 9.66 -14.42
N HIS A 172 17.32 8.54 -14.29
CA HIS A 172 17.40 7.42 -15.24
C HIS A 172 16.79 7.79 -16.59
N ALA A 173 15.65 8.48 -16.60
CA ALA A 173 15.02 8.96 -17.83
C ALA A 173 15.91 9.97 -18.58
N ALA A 174 16.57 10.90 -17.86
CA ALA A 174 17.53 11.83 -18.46
C ALA A 174 18.72 11.08 -19.07
N ALA A 175 19.28 10.11 -18.35
CA ALA A 175 20.37 9.28 -18.86
C ALA A 175 19.99 8.50 -20.13
N TYR A 176 18.75 7.98 -20.17
CA TYR A 176 18.19 7.32 -21.35
C TYR A 176 18.11 8.26 -22.55
N VAL A 177 17.58 9.46 -22.37
CA VAL A 177 17.46 10.48 -23.44
C VAL A 177 18.82 10.94 -23.94
N GLU A 178 19.81 11.03 -23.05
CA GLU A 178 21.21 11.35 -23.39
C GLU A 178 21.95 10.22 -24.11
N GLY A 179 21.31 9.08 -24.34
CA GLY A 179 21.92 7.91 -24.97
C GLY A 179 22.93 7.19 -24.07
N LYS A 180 22.95 7.45 -22.79
CA LYS A 180 23.69 6.68 -21.80
C LYS A 180 22.96 5.36 -21.65
N GLY A 181 23.58 4.27 -22.08
CA GLY A 181 22.95 2.94 -22.08
C GLY A 181 22.43 2.54 -20.70
N ILE A 182 21.25 1.94 -20.65
CA ILE A 182 20.73 1.25 -19.47
C ILE A 182 21.18 -0.23 -19.59
N ASP A 183 21.81 -0.75 -18.55
CA ASP A 183 22.18 -2.17 -18.49
C ASP A 183 20.92 -3.05 -18.60
N PRO A 184 20.94 -4.12 -19.42
CA PRO A 184 19.82 -5.05 -19.48
C PRO A 184 19.57 -5.70 -18.13
N CYS A 185 18.34 -5.58 -17.62
CA CYS A 185 17.92 -6.14 -16.35
C CYS A 185 17.25 -7.50 -16.56
N THR A 186 18.05 -8.56 -16.45
CA THR A 186 17.65 -9.94 -16.76
C THR A 186 17.41 -10.81 -15.53
N LEU A 187 17.80 -10.34 -14.33
CA LEU A 187 17.61 -11.06 -13.09
C LEU A 187 16.26 -10.67 -12.47
N ASP A 188 15.41 -11.66 -12.23
CA ASP A 188 14.13 -11.44 -11.55
C ASP A 188 14.32 -11.25 -10.05
N VAL A 189 13.53 -10.35 -9.45
CA VAL A 189 13.39 -10.21 -8.00
C VAL A 189 12.02 -10.79 -7.62
N LYS A 190 12.01 -11.87 -6.85
CA LYS A 190 10.81 -12.65 -6.50
C LYS A 190 10.44 -12.49 -5.04
N CYS A 191 9.15 -12.44 -4.78
CA CYS A 191 8.61 -12.50 -3.43
C CYS A 191 8.66 -13.94 -2.91
N GLY A 192 9.42 -14.15 -1.85
CA GLY A 192 9.44 -15.37 -1.05
C GLY A 192 8.46 -15.32 0.11
N GLU A 193 8.72 -16.14 1.14
CA GLU A 193 7.85 -16.24 2.31
C GLU A 193 7.70 -14.90 3.03
N GLY A 194 6.47 -14.55 3.38
CA GLY A 194 6.14 -13.34 4.14
C GLY A 194 6.18 -12.03 3.38
N VAL A 195 6.65 -11.99 2.12
CA VAL A 195 6.75 -10.78 1.30
C VAL A 195 5.55 -10.64 0.39
N GLY A 196 4.92 -9.48 0.39
CA GLY A 196 3.73 -9.15 -0.40
C GLY A 196 4.08 -8.73 -1.82
N HIS A 197 4.99 -7.81 -1.97
CA HIS A 197 5.53 -7.35 -3.25
C HIS A 197 6.93 -6.76 -3.10
N THR A 198 7.63 -6.59 -4.20
CA THR A 198 8.96 -5.97 -4.29
C THR A 198 9.01 -4.99 -5.47
N ILE A 199 9.73 -3.90 -5.32
CA ILE A 199 10.14 -2.97 -6.37
C ILE A 199 11.64 -2.75 -6.24
N PRO A 200 12.42 -2.92 -7.34
CA PRO A 200 12.03 -3.35 -8.68
C PRO A 200 11.75 -4.86 -8.76
N GLN A 201 11.14 -5.31 -9.84
CA GLN A 201 10.95 -6.74 -10.15
C GLN A 201 12.11 -7.31 -11.01
N LYS A 202 12.92 -6.45 -11.61
CA LYS A 202 14.08 -6.87 -12.43
C LYS A 202 15.31 -6.03 -12.11
N VAL A 203 16.48 -6.68 -12.13
CA VAL A 203 17.76 -6.00 -11.91
C VAL A 203 18.82 -6.50 -12.91
N SER A 204 19.85 -5.70 -13.14
CA SER A 204 20.98 -6.08 -13.99
C SER A 204 21.98 -7.00 -13.28
N GLY A 205 22.06 -6.90 -11.95
CA GLY A 205 23.11 -7.51 -11.15
C GLY A 205 24.45 -6.77 -11.18
N LYS A 206 24.56 -5.66 -11.92
CA LYS A 206 25.79 -4.86 -12.09
C LYS A 206 25.83 -3.61 -11.25
N ASN A 207 24.69 -3.08 -10.88
CA ASN A 207 24.53 -1.82 -10.15
C ASN A 207 23.91 -2.05 -8.78
N ASP A 208 24.29 -1.23 -7.80
CA ASP A 208 23.59 -1.15 -6.54
C ASP A 208 22.18 -0.60 -6.78
N PHE A 209 21.19 -1.21 -6.17
CA PHE A 209 19.79 -0.76 -6.32
C PHE A 209 19.08 -0.61 -4.98
N SER A 210 18.03 0.18 -4.96
CA SER A 210 17.12 0.30 -3.81
C SER A 210 16.00 -0.73 -3.94
N LEU A 211 15.86 -1.58 -2.93
CA LEU A 211 14.77 -2.53 -2.84
C LEU A 211 13.69 -1.99 -1.90
N SER A 212 12.48 -1.80 -2.44
CA SER A 212 11.28 -1.49 -1.68
C SER A 212 10.37 -2.71 -1.60
N LEU A 213 9.77 -2.97 -0.45
CA LEU A 213 8.87 -4.11 -0.26
C LEU A 213 7.83 -3.85 0.83
N ARG A 214 6.75 -4.65 0.81
CA ARG A 214 5.82 -4.79 1.94
C ARG A 214 5.73 -6.24 2.37
N VAL A 215 5.60 -6.43 3.67
CA VAL A 215 5.35 -7.75 4.25
C VAL A 215 3.84 -8.07 4.26
N ARG A 216 3.48 -9.35 4.32
CA ARG A 216 2.07 -9.80 4.34
C ARG A 216 1.45 -9.82 5.73
N ASN A 217 2.28 -9.99 6.76
CA ASN A 217 1.85 -10.18 8.14
C ASN A 217 2.64 -9.25 9.07
N HIS A 218 2.24 -9.25 10.36
CA HIS A 218 2.97 -8.55 11.41
C HIS A 218 4.11 -9.43 11.91
N TYR A 219 5.34 -8.91 11.87
CA TYR A 219 6.55 -9.58 12.37
C TYR A 219 7.21 -8.74 13.44
N ARG A 220 7.83 -9.42 14.43
CA ARG A 220 8.68 -8.80 15.44
C ARG A 220 10.03 -9.51 15.44
N ASP A 221 11.11 -8.72 15.69
CA ASP A 221 12.49 -9.20 15.75
C ASP A 221 12.86 -10.12 14.58
N CYS A 222 12.54 -9.66 13.37
CA CYS A 222 12.69 -10.40 12.12
C CYS A 222 13.86 -9.85 11.26
N ARG A 223 14.16 -10.60 10.20
CA ARG A 223 15.11 -10.19 9.16
C ARG A 223 14.43 -10.23 7.80
N ILE A 224 14.61 -9.19 7.02
CA ILE A 224 14.34 -9.24 5.58
C ILE A 224 15.62 -9.74 4.92
N VAL A 225 15.52 -10.83 4.20
CA VAL A 225 16.70 -11.50 3.60
C VAL A 225 16.51 -11.58 2.09
N VAL A 226 17.56 -11.24 1.35
CA VAL A 226 17.64 -11.42 -0.10
C VAL A 226 18.62 -12.55 -0.38
N ARG A 227 18.16 -13.60 -1.06
CA ARG A 227 18.99 -14.72 -1.50
C ARG A 227 19.04 -14.79 -3.01
N GLN A 228 20.19 -15.19 -3.51
CA GLN A 228 20.39 -15.58 -4.91
C GLN A 228 21.06 -16.94 -4.95
N ASN A 229 20.45 -17.89 -5.66
CA ASN A 229 20.91 -19.29 -5.72
C ASN A 229 21.13 -19.92 -4.33
N GLY A 230 20.26 -19.58 -3.35
CA GLY A 230 20.35 -20.07 -1.96
C GLY A 230 21.37 -19.33 -1.07
N VAL A 231 22.19 -18.43 -1.63
CA VAL A 231 23.18 -17.65 -0.88
C VAL A 231 22.60 -16.29 -0.47
N GLU A 232 22.79 -15.91 0.80
CA GLU A 232 22.39 -14.59 1.32
C GLU A 232 23.29 -13.50 0.71
N VAL A 233 22.70 -12.60 -0.07
CA VAL A 233 23.38 -11.45 -0.70
C VAL A 233 23.14 -10.14 0.03
N ALA A 234 21.99 -9.99 0.67
CA ALA A 234 21.67 -8.84 1.52
C ALA A 234 20.70 -9.23 2.63
N ALA A 235 20.76 -8.51 3.76
CA ALA A 235 19.77 -8.64 4.81
C ALA A 235 19.61 -7.34 5.61
N LYS A 236 18.39 -7.12 6.12
CA LYS A 236 18.04 -6.01 7.00
C LYS A 236 17.34 -6.54 8.25
N LYS A 237 17.92 -6.27 9.43
CA LYS A 237 17.27 -6.57 10.72
C LYS A 237 16.20 -5.54 11.03
N MET A 238 15.05 -6.01 11.46
CA MET A 238 13.89 -5.21 11.80
C MET A 238 13.36 -5.59 13.17
N LYS A 239 13.18 -4.63 14.08
CA LYS A 239 12.46 -4.85 15.34
C LYS A 239 10.97 -5.12 15.10
N LYS A 240 10.43 -4.51 14.06
CA LYS A 240 9.02 -4.61 13.66
C LYS A 240 8.93 -4.46 12.15
N ALA A 241 8.12 -5.31 11.52
CA ALA A 241 7.72 -5.17 10.12
C ALA A 241 6.20 -5.42 10.02
N ILE A 242 5.48 -4.51 9.40
CA ILE A 242 4.00 -4.57 9.28
C ILE A 242 3.57 -4.24 7.85
N PRO A 243 2.41 -4.75 7.40
CA PRO A 243 1.91 -4.48 6.04
C PRO A 243 1.68 -3.01 5.73
N ALA A 244 1.35 -2.20 6.74
CA ALA A 244 1.09 -0.77 6.60
C ALA A 244 2.34 0.07 6.31
N GLU A 245 3.55 -0.44 6.63
CA GLU A 245 4.80 0.31 6.47
C GLU A 245 5.64 -0.29 5.35
N MET A 246 6.08 0.55 4.41
CA MET A 246 7.03 0.15 3.37
C MET A 246 8.43 0.02 3.96
N ILE A 247 9.09 -1.09 3.62
CA ILE A 247 10.49 -1.35 3.99
C ILE A 247 11.35 -1.06 2.77
N GLN A 248 12.39 -0.24 2.96
CA GLN A 248 13.33 0.11 1.91
C GLN A 248 14.76 -0.05 2.38
N PHE A 249 15.64 -0.61 1.54
CA PHE A 249 17.08 -0.70 1.78
C PHE A 249 17.87 -0.93 0.48
N LYS A 250 19.17 -0.62 0.52
CA LYS A 250 20.06 -0.83 -0.62
C LYS A 250 20.58 -2.26 -0.67
N VAL A 251 20.62 -2.83 -1.87
CA VAL A 251 21.25 -4.10 -2.18
C VAL A 251 22.49 -3.80 -3.03
N SER A 252 23.65 -4.28 -2.59
CA SER A 252 24.91 -4.04 -3.30
C SER A 252 25.14 -5.08 -4.39
N ALA A 253 25.50 -4.63 -5.58
CA ALA A 253 25.86 -5.49 -6.71
C ALA A 253 27.09 -6.36 -6.44
N ALA A 254 27.98 -5.94 -5.55
CA ALA A 254 29.23 -6.66 -5.25
C ALA A 254 29.04 -8.12 -4.78
N LYS A 255 27.84 -8.48 -4.33
CA LYS A 255 27.49 -9.83 -3.88
C LYS A 255 26.58 -10.58 -4.83
N LEU A 256 26.16 -9.94 -5.92
CA LEU A 256 25.25 -10.54 -6.88
C LEU A 256 26.03 -11.42 -7.88
N GLN A 257 25.34 -12.46 -8.36
CA GLN A 257 25.83 -13.35 -9.39
C GLN A 257 25.22 -12.97 -10.74
N GLU A 258 25.86 -13.31 -11.83
CA GLU A 258 25.41 -13.00 -13.19
C GLU A 258 24.09 -13.70 -13.55
N THR A 259 23.77 -14.80 -12.90
CA THR A 259 22.56 -15.60 -13.17
C THR A 259 21.86 -16.03 -11.89
N GLY A 260 20.56 -16.31 -12.02
CA GLY A 260 19.70 -16.74 -10.92
C GLY A 260 18.84 -15.60 -10.36
N ALA A 261 17.58 -15.92 -10.06
CA ALA A 261 16.65 -14.95 -9.49
C ALA A 261 17.05 -14.59 -8.05
N LEU A 262 16.76 -13.36 -7.65
CA LEU A 262 16.81 -12.93 -6.26
C LEU A 262 15.47 -13.28 -5.61
N GLU A 263 15.51 -13.92 -4.45
CA GLU A 263 14.33 -14.20 -3.64
C GLU A 263 14.39 -13.38 -2.35
N VAL A 264 13.30 -12.66 -2.06
CA VAL A 264 13.19 -11.79 -0.88
C VAL A 264 12.21 -12.43 0.10
N SER A 265 12.64 -12.74 1.31
CA SER A 265 11.83 -13.42 2.34
C SER A 265 11.94 -12.74 3.71
N VAL A 266 11.02 -13.09 4.61
CA VAL A 266 11.03 -12.70 6.03
C VAL A 266 11.45 -13.92 6.87
N GLU A 267 12.42 -13.72 7.78
CA GLU A 267 12.92 -14.73 8.72
C GLU A 267 12.87 -14.25 10.16
#